data_e43e9b2d09e78a52ed9554f7627e2438
#
_entry.id   e43e9b2d09e78a52ed9554f7627e2438
#
_cell.length_a   1.000
_cell.length_b   1.000
_cell.length_c   1.000
_cell.angle_alpha   90.00
_cell.angle_beta   90.00
_cell.angle_gamma   90.00
#
_symmetry.space_group_name_H-M   'P 1'
#
loop_
_entity.id
_entity.type
_entity.pdbx_description
1 polymer ?
#
loop_
_entity_poly.entity_id
_entity_poly.type
_entity_poly.pdbx_seq_one_letter_code
_entity_poly.pdbx_strand_id
1 'polypeptide(L)'
;MQEEDVQALRTAVTTLEHPSFAARLAEIAGKPIELFNRALPETASKAIAAATSQALNAALRVALRTMENQPKAASSYLHKALAATSGAVGGSFGLAALPIELPISTVIMLRSIGDIARAEGEDLRDPETVLSCLQVFALGGLKGEADVANSGYFAVRGLLAKSVAEAARFIVDRGVVAEGGPVLVRLIAQIASRFGVVVTQKLAAQAVPVIGAFGGAAVNYAFIDHFQEIARAHFTVRRLERRYGKDVVRMAYDKLSLVLGYARPII
;
A
#
# COMPACT_ATOMS: atom_id res chain seq x y z
N MET A 1 16.41 -21.11 8.94
CA MET A 1 14.99 -20.98 8.63
C MET A 1 14.49 -22.31 8.10
N GLN A 2 13.23 -22.68 8.38
CA GLN A 2 12.59 -23.86 7.79
C GLN A 2 12.36 -23.65 6.29
N GLU A 3 12.28 -24.74 5.51
CA GLU A 3 12.13 -24.65 4.04
C GLU A 3 10.89 -23.85 3.62
N GLU A 4 9.75 -24.11 4.29
CA GLU A 4 8.51 -23.38 4.05
C GLU A 4 8.65 -21.85 4.27
N ASP A 5 9.40 -21.46 5.33
CA ASP A 5 9.64 -20.05 5.64
C ASP A 5 10.61 -19.39 4.65
N VAL A 6 11.56 -20.16 4.10
CA VAL A 6 12.44 -19.69 3.02
C VAL A 6 11.62 -19.45 1.74
N GLN A 7 10.71 -20.38 1.43
CA GLN A 7 9.83 -20.22 0.25
C GLN A 7 8.85 -19.03 0.44
N ALA A 8 8.29 -18.86 1.63
CA ALA A 8 7.46 -17.71 1.96
C ALA A 8 8.23 -16.39 1.83
N LEU A 9 9.49 -16.36 2.31
CA LEU A 9 10.37 -15.20 2.16
C LEU A 9 10.69 -14.93 0.68
N ARG A 10 10.95 -15.95 -0.12
CA ARG A 10 11.20 -15.81 -1.57
C ARG A 10 10.02 -15.15 -2.28
N THR A 11 8.80 -15.63 -2.00
CA THR A 11 7.57 -15.02 -2.54
C THR A 11 7.43 -13.56 -2.11
N ALA A 12 7.70 -13.27 -0.83
CA ALA A 12 7.66 -11.90 -0.32
C ALA A 12 8.69 -10.99 -1.02
N VAL A 13 9.93 -11.46 -1.24
CA VAL A 13 10.98 -10.71 -1.99
C VAL A 13 10.49 -10.39 -3.40
N THR A 14 9.97 -11.38 -4.13
CA THR A 14 9.47 -11.17 -5.50
C THR A 14 8.38 -10.10 -5.53
N THR A 15 7.44 -10.14 -4.59
CA THR A 15 6.33 -9.17 -4.53
C THR A 15 6.80 -7.76 -4.13
N LEU A 16 7.74 -7.65 -3.18
CA LEU A 16 8.15 -6.36 -2.63
C LEU A 16 9.20 -5.64 -3.47
N GLU A 17 10.07 -6.36 -4.19
CA GLU A 17 11.09 -5.76 -5.04
C GLU A 17 10.60 -5.47 -6.47
N HIS A 18 9.51 -6.10 -6.90
CA HIS A 18 8.93 -5.88 -8.23
C HIS A 18 7.41 -5.62 -8.17
N PRO A 19 6.96 -4.53 -7.52
CA PRO A 19 5.54 -4.18 -7.48
C PRO A 19 5.08 -3.63 -8.82
N SER A 20 4.58 -4.48 -9.71
CA SER A 20 4.22 -4.15 -11.10
C SER A 20 2.76 -3.72 -11.27
N PHE A 21 2.25 -2.79 -10.43
CA PHE A 21 0.88 -2.29 -10.61
C PHE A 21 0.66 -1.68 -12.00
N ALA A 22 1.63 -0.90 -12.50
CA ALA A 22 1.57 -0.32 -13.84
C ALA A 22 1.47 -1.39 -14.95
N ALA A 23 2.21 -2.52 -14.81
CA ALA A 23 2.12 -3.61 -15.77
C ALA A 23 0.74 -4.27 -15.78
N ARG A 24 0.15 -4.53 -14.62
CA ARG A 24 -1.24 -5.05 -14.51
C ARG A 24 -2.26 -4.11 -15.12
N LEU A 25 -2.11 -2.81 -14.90
CA LEU A 25 -2.98 -1.83 -15.51
C LEU A 25 -2.79 -1.75 -17.02
N ALA A 26 -1.56 -1.90 -17.52
CA ALA A 26 -1.28 -1.94 -18.94
C ALA A 26 -1.94 -3.16 -19.63
N GLU A 27 -1.96 -4.32 -18.98
CA GLU A 27 -2.68 -5.51 -19.45
C GLU A 27 -4.19 -5.26 -19.54
N ILE A 28 -4.80 -4.66 -18.50
CA ILE A 28 -6.22 -4.32 -18.48
C ILE A 28 -6.56 -3.26 -19.53
N ALA A 29 -5.70 -2.22 -19.68
CA ALA A 29 -5.91 -1.12 -20.59
C ALA A 29 -5.54 -1.44 -22.04
N GLY A 30 -4.76 -2.49 -22.27
CA GLY A 30 -4.21 -2.84 -23.60
C GLY A 30 -3.22 -1.80 -24.14
N LYS A 31 -2.71 -0.90 -23.31
CA LYS A 31 -1.76 0.18 -23.68
C LYS A 31 -0.83 0.53 -22.49
N PRO A 32 0.42 0.97 -22.80
CA PRO A 32 1.34 1.45 -21.77
C PRO A 32 0.78 2.68 -21.03
N ILE A 33 0.72 2.60 -19.70
CA ILE A 33 0.14 3.65 -18.83
C ILE A 33 1.05 4.87 -18.71
N GLU A 34 2.34 4.72 -18.95
CA GLU A 34 3.32 5.79 -18.96
C GLU A 34 2.96 6.94 -19.92
N LEU A 35 2.28 6.62 -21.03
CA LEU A 35 1.81 7.62 -22.00
C LEU A 35 0.76 8.58 -21.40
N PHE A 36 -0.03 8.10 -20.43
CA PHE A 36 -1.06 8.91 -19.78
C PHE A 36 -0.52 9.73 -18.61
N ASN A 37 0.49 9.25 -17.90
CA ASN A 37 1.13 9.98 -16.80
C ASN A 37 1.78 11.30 -17.25
N ARG A 38 2.26 11.36 -18.50
CA ARG A 38 2.84 12.57 -19.09
C ARG A 38 1.81 13.64 -19.48
N ALA A 39 0.55 13.26 -19.58
CA ALA A 39 -0.52 14.13 -20.04
C ALA A 39 -1.33 14.77 -18.90
N LEU A 40 -1.00 14.45 -17.61
CA LEU A 40 -1.75 14.99 -16.48
C LEU A 40 -1.36 16.45 -16.22
N PRO A 41 -2.31 17.39 -16.24
CA PRO A 41 -2.05 18.79 -15.92
C PRO A 41 -1.61 18.94 -14.44
N GLU A 42 -0.86 19.99 -14.15
CA GLU A 42 -0.37 20.29 -12.77
C GLU A 42 -1.53 20.41 -11.76
N THR A 43 -2.67 20.93 -12.19
CA THR A 43 -3.89 21.03 -11.38
C THR A 43 -4.40 19.66 -10.94
N ALA A 44 -4.34 18.65 -11.83
CA ALA A 44 -4.71 17.28 -11.50
C ALA A 44 -3.74 16.67 -10.48
N SER A 45 -2.45 16.90 -10.62
CA SER A 45 -1.44 16.42 -9.67
C SER A 45 -1.66 16.97 -8.26
N LYS A 46 -1.99 18.26 -8.12
CA LYS A 46 -2.33 18.88 -6.84
C LYS A 46 -3.62 18.28 -6.23
N ALA A 47 -4.64 18.08 -7.04
CA ALA A 47 -5.89 17.46 -6.60
C ALA A 47 -5.69 16.01 -6.12
N ILE A 48 -4.89 15.23 -6.84
CA ILE A 48 -4.53 13.84 -6.47
C ILE A 48 -3.77 13.83 -5.14
N ALA A 49 -2.77 14.71 -4.96
CA ALA A 49 -2.01 14.78 -3.72
C ALA A 49 -2.89 15.14 -2.52
N ALA A 50 -3.79 16.11 -2.66
CA ALA A 50 -4.74 16.51 -1.63
C ALA A 50 -5.72 15.37 -1.29
N ALA A 51 -6.33 14.73 -2.30
CA ALA A 51 -7.25 13.61 -2.12
C ALA A 51 -6.56 12.39 -1.47
N THR A 52 -5.30 12.11 -1.84
CA THR A 52 -4.50 11.02 -1.26
C THR A 52 -4.24 11.27 0.23
N SER A 53 -3.82 12.47 0.60
CA SER A 53 -3.60 12.84 2.01
C SER A 53 -4.90 12.77 2.81
N GLN A 54 -6.01 13.25 2.25
CA GLN A 54 -7.34 13.18 2.87
C GLN A 54 -7.78 11.73 3.08
N ALA A 55 -7.56 10.86 2.08
CA ALA A 55 -7.92 9.45 2.14
C ALA A 55 -7.14 8.71 3.24
N LEU A 56 -5.82 8.94 3.34
CA LEU A 56 -4.99 8.34 4.38
C LEU A 56 -5.36 8.83 5.79
N ASN A 57 -5.67 10.13 5.94
CA ASN A 57 -6.15 10.66 7.21
C ASN A 57 -7.51 10.04 7.63
N ALA A 58 -8.44 9.89 6.68
CA ALA A 58 -9.72 9.23 6.93
C ALA A 58 -9.51 7.76 7.33
N ALA A 59 -8.63 7.05 6.61
CA ALA A 59 -8.30 5.65 6.90
C ALA A 59 -7.65 5.49 8.28
N LEU A 60 -6.69 6.35 8.64
CA LEU A 60 -6.06 6.33 9.97
C LEU A 60 -7.09 6.53 11.08
N ARG A 61 -7.98 7.53 10.95
CA ARG A 61 -9.05 7.79 11.94
C ARG A 61 -9.95 6.59 12.15
N VAL A 62 -10.38 5.97 11.05
CA VAL A 62 -11.24 4.78 11.12
C VAL A 62 -10.48 3.60 11.73
N ALA A 63 -9.21 3.39 11.35
CA ALA A 63 -8.40 2.31 11.88
C ALA A 63 -8.24 2.41 13.39
N LEU A 64 -7.80 3.55 13.90
CA LEU A 64 -7.57 3.77 15.33
C LEU A 64 -8.85 3.61 16.17
N ARG A 65 -10.04 3.85 15.59
CA ARG A 65 -11.33 3.72 16.28
C ARG A 65 -11.95 2.32 16.20
N THR A 66 -11.64 1.56 15.16
CA THR A 66 -12.44 0.36 14.82
C THR A 66 -11.64 -0.92 14.68
N MET A 67 -10.33 -0.88 14.46
CA MET A 67 -9.54 -2.10 14.21
C MET A 67 -9.39 -2.94 15.49
N GLU A 68 -9.41 -2.31 16.66
CA GLU A 68 -9.33 -2.98 17.96
C GLU A 68 -10.48 -3.98 18.20
N ASN A 69 -11.69 -3.64 17.74
CA ASN A 69 -12.93 -4.32 18.08
C ASN A 69 -13.48 -5.27 16.98
N GLN A 70 -12.72 -5.58 15.93
CA GLN A 70 -13.24 -6.41 14.84
C GLN A 70 -13.09 -7.91 15.12
N PRO A 71 -14.16 -8.72 14.87
CA PRO A 71 -14.07 -10.19 14.95
C PRO A 71 -13.12 -10.73 13.88
N LYS A 72 -12.44 -11.84 14.21
CA LYS A 72 -11.55 -12.56 13.30
C LYS A 72 -12.30 -12.96 12.03
N ALA A 73 -11.72 -12.61 10.88
CA ALA A 73 -12.11 -13.06 9.55
C ALA A 73 -13.27 -12.30 8.87
N ALA A 74 -12.96 -11.12 8.32
CA ALA A 74 -13.67 -10.69 7.13
C ALA A 74 -12.96 -11.26 5.88
N SER A 75 -13.72 -11.92 5.01
CA SER A 75 -13.16 -12.51 3.79
C SER A 75 -12.53 -11.42 2.89
N SER A 76 -11.28 -11.61 2.47
CA SER A 76 -10.59 -10.79 1.46
C SER A 76 -11.45 -10.58 0.19
N TYR A 77 -12.29 -11.55 -0.13
CA TYR A 77 -13.27 -11.49 -1.22
C TYR A 77 -14.36 -10.43 -0.99
N LEU A 78 -14.86 -10.29 0.24
CA LEU A 78 -15.91 -9.31 0.54
C LEU A 78 -15.38 -7.89 0.38
N HIS A 79 -14.15 -7.61 0.81
CA HIS A 79 -13.52 -6.30 0.63
C HIS A 79 -13.29 -5.97 -0.84
N LYS A 80 -12.87 -6.95 -1.66
CA LYS A 80 -12.72 -6.80 -3.11
C LYS A 80 -14.05 -6.53 -3.80
N ALA A 81 -15.13 -7.24 -3.40
CA ALA A 81 -16.46 -7.05 -3.99
C ALA A 81 -17.06 -5.68 -3.65
N LEU A 82 -16.94 -5.24 -2.38
CA LEU A 82 -17.43 -3.92 -1.95
C LEU A 82 -16.71 -2.77 -2.67
N ALA A 83 -15.42 -2.92 -2.89
CA ALA A 83 -14.63 -1.92 -3.57
C ALA A 83 -14.81 -1.94 -5.09
N ALA A 84 -15.07 -3.09 -5.70
CA ALA A 84 -15.42 -3.19 -7.11
C ALA A 84 -16.74 -2.46 -7.42
N THR A 85 -17.74 -2.57 -6.52
CA THR A 85 -19.02 -1.85 -6.68
C THR A 85 -18.86 -0.34 -6.54
N SER A 86 -18.00 0.14 -5.63
CA SER A 86 -17.71 1.59 -5.52
C SER A 86 -16.98 2.14 -6.75
N GLY A 87 -16.09 1.36 -7.36
CA GLY A 87 -15.37 1.73 -8.58
C GLY A 87 -16.23 1.76 -9.85
N ALA A 88 -17.29 0.94 -9.92
CA ALA A 88 -18.23 0.96 -11.04
C ALA A 88 -19.02 2.28 -11.10
N VAL A 89 -19.32 2.88 -9.95
CA VAL A 89 -20.00 4.18 -9.86
C VAL A 89 -19.01 5.33 -10.07
N GLY A 90 -17.82 5.27 -9.47
CA GLY A 90 -16.80 6.32 -9.53
C GLY A 90 -16.08 6.43 -10.88
N GLY A 91 -15.85 5.30 -11.56
CA GLY A 91 -15.13 5.26 -12.84
C GLY A 91 -15.76 6.07 -13.98
N SER A 92 -17.07 6.33 -13.90
CA SER A 92 -17.79 7.14 -14.89
C SER A 92 -17.60 8.65 -14.70
N PHE A 93 -17.14 9.11 -13.52
CA PHE A 93 -17.00 10.52 -13.16
C PHE A 93 -15.54 11.02 -13.10
N GLY A 94 -14.55 10.14 -13.31
CA GLY A 94 -13.13 10.50 -13.41
C GLY A 94 -12.63 11.28 -12.18
N LEU A 95 -11.84 12.34 -12.43
CA LEU A 95 -11.22 13.16 -11.36
C LEU A 95 -12.23 13.82 -10.40
N ALA A 96 -13.47 14.06 -10.84
CA ALA A 96 -14.49 14.70 -10.01
C ALA A 96 -15.00 13.80 -8.87
N ALA A 97 -14.96 12.47 -9.03
CA ALA A 97 -15.35 11.51 -8.00
C ALA A 97 -14.23 11.22 -7.00
N LEU A 98 -12.99 11.56 -7.32
CA LEU A 98 -11.79 11.22 -6.54
C LEU A 98 -11.86 11.61 -5.04
N PRO A 99 -12.35 12.80 -4.65
CA PRO A 99 -12.44 13.20 -3.25
C PRO A 99 -13.35 12.33 -2.40
N ILE A 100 -14.30 11.62 -3.01
CA ILE A 100 -15.25 10.74 -2.33
C ILE A 100 -14.81 9.26 -2.45
N GLU A 101 -14.47 8.83 -3.67
CA GLU A 101 -14.11 7.43 -3.96
C GLU A 101 -12.82 7.00 -3.23
N LEU A 102 -11.78 7.85 -3.29
CA LEU A 102 -10.47 7.49 -2.75
C LEU A 102 -10.49 7.28 -1.23
N PRO A 103 -11.11 8.15 -0.40
CA PRO A 103 -11.23 7.87 1.03
C PRO A 103 -11.98 6.58 1.35
N ILE A 104 -13.07 6.29 0.66
CA ILE A 104 -13.86 5.07 0.87
C ILE A 104 -13.03 3.82 0.52
N SER A 105 -12.43 3.80 -0.66
CA SER A 105 -11.61 2.66 -1.11
C SER A 105 -10.38 2.47 -0.23
N THR A 106 -9.75 3.56 0.23
CA THR A 106 -8.59 3.49 1.12
C THR A 106 -8.93 2.92 2.50
N VAL A 107 -10.10 3.28 3.07
CA VAL A 107 -10.59 2.69 4.33
C VAL A 107 -10.85 1.18 4.16
N ILE A 108 -11.49 0.77 3.07
CA ILE A 108 -11.77 -0.65 2.77
C ILE A 108 -10.45 -1.42 2.62
N MET A 109 -9.49 -0.87 1.87
CA MET A 109 -8.16 -1.47 1.72
C MET A 109 -7.43 -1.58 3.06
N LEU A 110 -7.43 -0.53 3.89
CA LEU A 110 -6.75 -0.57 5.18
C LEU A 110 -7.34 -1.62 6.11
N ARG A 111 -8.65 -1.83 6.10
CA ARG A 111 -9.30 -2.93 6.84
C ARG A 111 -8.85 -4.29 6.34
N SER A 112 -8.82 -4.49 5.02
CA SER A 112 -8.29 -5.73 4.43
C SER A 112 -6.82 -5.96 4.77
N ILE A 113 -6.00 -4.92 4.77
CA ILE A 113 -4.59 -4.98 5.21
C ILE A 113 -4.50 -5.37 6.68
N GLY A 114 -5.37 -4.83 7.54
CA GLY A 114 -5.45 -5.18 8.96
C GLY A 114 -5.84 -6.64 9.18
N ASP A 115 -6.76 -7.19 8.39
CA ASP A 115 -7.12 -8.61 8.46
C ASP A 115 -5.94 -9.52 8.06
N ILE A 116 -5.17 -9.12 7.04
CA ILE A 116 -3.93 -9.80 6.64
C ILE A 116 -2.89 -9.73 7.78
N ALA A 117 -2.72 -8.55 8.39
CA ALA A 117 -1.80 -8.38 9.51
C ALA A 117 -2.15 -9.31 10.68
N ARG A 118 -3.45 -9.41 11.05
CA ARG A 118 -3.92 -10.35 12.09
C ARG A 118 -3.64 -11.81 11.72
N ALA A 119 -3.86 -12.19 10.46
CA ALA A 119 -3.59 -13.55 9.99
C ALA A 119 -2.10 -13.91 10.10
N GLU A 120 -1.22 -12.92 9.94
CA GLU A 120 0.23 -13.05 10.13
C GLU A 120 0.68 -12.86 11.60
N GLY A 121 -0.26 -12.77 12.56
CA GLY A 121 0.00 -12.73 14.00
C GLY A 121 0.35 -11.35 14.56
N GLU A 122 -0.06 -10.27 13.90
CA GLU A 122 0.07 -8.90 14.42
C GLU A 122 -1.09 -8.56 15.37
N ASP A 123 -0.80 -7.73 16.39
CA ASP A 123 -1.80 -7.19 17.31
C ASP A 123 -2.21 -5.77 16.88
N LEU A 124 -3.43 -5.61 16.38
CA LEU A 124 -3.95 -4.31 15.94
C LEU A 124 -4.34 -3.35 17.09
N ARG A 125 -4.20 -3.78 18.35
CA ARG A 125 -4.31 -2.88 19.50
C ARG A 125 -3.03 -2.05 19.70
N ASP A 126 -1.92 -2.52 19.14
CA ASP A 126 -0.67 -1.76 19.11
C ASP A 126 -0.72 -0.68 18.03
N PRO A 127 -0.60 0.62 18.36
CA PRO A 127 -0.55 1.70 17.41
C PRO A 127 0.56 1.56 16.36
N GLU A 128 1.71 0.97 16.69
CA GLU A 128 2.78 0.71 15.74
C GLU A 128 2.33 -0.26 14.65
N THR A 129 1.56 -1.29 15.02
CA THR A 129 0.98 -2.24 14.06
C THR A 129 -0.03 -1.57 13.15
N VAL A 130 -0.90 -0.71 13.67
CA VAL A 130 -1.86 0.06 12.85
C VAL A 130 -1.12 0.97 11.85
N LEU A 131 -0.07 1.64 12.30
CA LEU A 131 0.77 2.48 11.43
C LEU A 131 1.56 1.65 10.41
N SER A 132 1.95 0.42 10.76
CA SER A 132 2.56 -0.52 9.81
C SER A 132 1.57 -0.97 8.71
N CYS A 133 0.28 -1.07 9.02
CA CYS A 133 -0.76 -1.25 8.00
C CYS A 133 -0.82 -0.06 7.02
N LEU A 134 -0.65 1.17 7.50
CA LEU A 134 -0.57 2.36 6.65
C LEU A 134 0.71 2.41 5.80
N GLN A 135 1.84 1.90 6.31
CA GLN A 135 3.08 1.81 5.54
C GLN A 135 2.92 1.00 4.24
N VAL A 136 2.01 0.03 4.20
CA VAL A 136 1.74 -0.78 3.00
C VAL A 136 1.41 0.10 1.80
N PHE A 137 0.71 1.23 1.98
CA PHE A 137 0.42 2.18 0.91
C PHE A 137 1.69 2.84 0.33
N ALA A 138 2.69 3.08 1.17
CA ALA A 138 3.98 3.59 0.69
C ALA A 138 4.82 2.51 0.00
N LEU A 139 4.75 1.27 0.47
CA LEU A 139 5.48 0.13 -0.11
C LEU A 139 4.95 -0.23 -1.50
N GLY A 140 3.64 -0.14 -1.72
CA GLY A 140 3.03 -0.38 -3.03
C GLY A 140 3.33 0.68 -4.07
N GLY A 141 3.81 1.87 -3.68
CA GLY A 141 4.16 2.99 -4.55
C GLY A 141 5.64 3.04 -4.96
N LEU A 142 6.36 1.93 -4.94
CA LEU A 142 7.73 1.88 -5.45
C LEU A 142 7.73 2.18 -6.96
N LYS A 143 8.56 3.13 -7.38
CA LYS A 143 8.74 3.50 -8.77
C LYS A 143 9.60 2.44 -9.46
N GLY A 144 9.36 2.21 -10.77
CA GLY A 144 10.02 1.19 -11.58
C GLY A 144 11.56 1.15 -11.52
N GLU A 145 12.19 0.41 -12.42
CA GLU A 145 13.60 -0.04 -12.40
C GLU A 145 14.67 0.99 -11.97
N ALA A 146 14.46 2.29 -12.19
CA ALA A 146 15.41 3.33 -11.79
C ALA A 146 15.46 3.57 -10.26
N ASP A 147 14.36 3.30 -9.54
CA ASP A 147 14.27 3.45 -8.07
C ASP A 147 14.64 2.13 -7.33
N VAL A 148 14.55 0.99 -8.02
CA VAL A 148 14.86 -0.34 -7.45
C VAL A 148 16.33 -0.43 -7.03
N ALA A 149 17.25 0.22 -7.76
CA ALA A 149 18.68 0.21 -7.44
C ALA A 149 19.03 0.91 -6.13
N ASN A 150 18.19 1.86 -5.66
CA ASN A 150 18.46 2.68 -4.47
C ASN A 150 17.33 2.72 -3.43
N SER A 151 16.20 2.04 -3.65
CA SER A 151 15.00 2.20 -2.82
C SER A 151 14.18 0.92 -2.63
N GLY A 152 14.84 -0.21 -2.50
CA GLY A 152 14.19 -1.50 -2.20
C GLY A 152 13.34 -1.45 -0.92
N TYR A 153 12.58 -2.49 -0.69
CA TYR A 153 11.64 -2.62 0.44
C TYR A 153 12.19 -2.11 1.77
N PHE A 154 13.39 -2.55 2.16
CA PHE A 154 13.98 -2.17 3.45
C PHE A 154 14.41 -0.70 3.49
N ALA A 155 14.77 -0.09 2.36
CA ALA A 155 15.11 1.33 2.31
C ALA A 155 13.86 2.18 2.60
N VAL A 156 12.72 1.87 1.95
CA VAL A 156 11.44 2.55 2.21
C VAL A 156 10.98 2.33 3.65
N ARG A 157 11.07 1.10 4.14
CA ARG A 157 10.69 0.77 5.52
C ARG A 157 11.58 1.51 6.52
N GLY A 158 12.89 1.60 6.26
CA GLY A 158 13.85 2.33 7.10
C GLY A 158 13.59 3.84 7.12
N LEU A 159 13.28 4.44 5.97
CA LEU A 159 12.92 5.87 5.87
C LEU A 159 11.67 6.21 6.70
N LEU A 160 10.70 5.31 6.78
CA LEU A 160 9.47 5.52 7.52
C LEU A 160 9.58 5.11 9.00
N ALA A 161 10.57 4.29 9.37
CA ALA A 161 10.65 3.68 10.70
C ALA A 161 10.66 4.72 11.83
N LYS A 162 11.43 5.79 11.69
CA LYS A 162 11.47 6.88 12.69
C LYS A 162 10.13 7.57 12.83
N SER A 163 9.50 7.93 11.71
CA SER A 163 8.20 8.63 11.71
C SER A 163 7.08 7.75 12.26
N VAL A 164 7.12 6.45 12.01
CA VAL A 164 6.17 5.46 12.57
C VAL A 164 6.36 5.35 14.08
N ALA A 165 7.59 5.20 14.57
CA ALA A 165 7.85 5.09 16.01
C ALA A 165 7.46 6.38 16.77
N GLU A 166 7.76 7.56 16.21
CA GLU A 166 7.34 8.83 16.78
C GLU A 166 5.81 8.98 16.80
N ALA A 167 5.13 8.59 15.70
CA ALA A 167 3.68 8.64 15.60
C ALA A 167 3.00 7.65 16.57
N ALA A 168 3.55 6.43 16.72
CA ALA A 168 3.03 5.44 17.66
C ALA A 168 3.11 5.95 19.10
N ARG A 169 4.25 6.51 19.50
CA ARG A 169 4.41 7.15 20.84
C ARG A 169 3.42 8.29 21.03
N PHE A 170 3.28 9.16 20.03
CA PHE A 170 2.33 10.28 20.09
C PHE A 170 0.89 9.78 20.31
N ILE A 171 0.47 8.69 19.64
CA ILE A 171 -0.86 8.10 19.84
C ILE A 171 -1.02 7.52 21.25
N VAL A 172 0.02 6.85 21.79
CA VAL A 172 -0.01 6.31 23.16
C VAL A 172 -0.11 7.43 24.18
N ASP A 173 0.69 8.50 24.03
CA ASP A 173 0.78 9.58 25.02
C ASP A 173 -0.43 10.52 25.01
N ARG A 174 -1.01 10.79 23.85
CA ARG A 174 -2.07 11.81 23.64
C ARG A 174 -3.44 11.24 23.34
N GLY A 175 -3.52 9.93 23.10
CA GLY A 175 -4.73 9.25 22.66
C GLY A 175 -5.11 9.55 21.20
N VAL A 176 -6.11 8.83 20.72
CA VAL A 176 -6.62 8.91 19.33
C VAL A 176 -7.22 10.29 18.98
N VAL A 177 -7.60 11.07 20.00
CA VAL A 177 -8.29 12.37 19.85
C VAL A 177 -7.36 13.49 19.39
N ALA A 178 -6.04 13.35 19.53
CA ALA A 178 -5.05 14.34 19.08
C ALA A 178 -4.83 14.30 17.55
N GLU A 179 -5.93 14.35 16.79
CA GLU A 179 -5.91 14.39 15.33
C GLU A 179 -5.14 15.64 14.86
N GLY A 180 -4.12 15.42 14.02
CA GLY A 180 -3.37 16.52 13.40
C GLY A 180 -2.07 16.91 14.10
N GLY A 181 -1.55 16.09 15.02
CA GLY A 181 -0.20 16.32 15.53
C GLY A 181 0.84 16.38 14.42
N PRO A 182 1.85 17.28 14.51
CA PRO A 182 2.85 17.49 13.45
C PRO A 182 3.53 16.20 13.00
N VAL A 183 3.67 15.23 13.90
CA VAL A 183 4.28 13.92 13.63
C VAL A 183 3.42 13.06 12.72
N LEU A 184 2.10 13.00 13.00
CA LEU A 184 1.13 12.28 12.16
C LEU A 184 1.02 12.93 10.77
N VAL A 185 0.98 14.26 10.70
CA VAL A 185 0.95 15.00 9.44
C VAL A 185 2.19 14.66 8.60
N ARG A 186 3.37 14.62 9.21
CA ARG A 186 4.62 14.26 8.52
C ARG A 186 4.57 12.82 8.00
N LEU A 187 4.17 11.85 8.82
CA LEU A 187 4.05 10.46 8.41
C LEU A 187 3.06 10.30 7.25
N ILE A 188 1.87 10.90 7.35
CA ILE A 188 0.87 10.88 6.28
C ILE A 188 1.42 11.50 5.00
N ALA A 189 2.14 12.61 5.06
CA ALA A 189 2.74 13.23 3.87
C ALA A 189 3.78 12.32 3.22
N GLN A 190 4.63 11.65 3.99
CA GLN A 190 5.60 10.68 3.48
C GLN A 190 4.94 9.48 2.80
N ILE A 191 3.86 8.94 3.38
CA ILE A 191 3.10 7.85 2.76
C ILE A 191 2.36 8.35 1.52
N ALA A 192 1.71 9.52 1.61
CA ALA A 192 0.92 10.10 0.52
C ALA A 192 1.75 10.38 -0.74
N SER A 193 3.00 10.79 -0.60
CA SER A 193 3.89 11.05 -1.74
C SER A 193 4.13 9.79 -2.58
N ARG A 194 4.18 8.61 -1.97
CA ARG A 194 4.37 7.32 -2.65
C ARG A 194 3.04 6.71 -3.09
N PHE A 195 2.04 6.72 -2.24
CA PHE A 195 0.70 6.24 -2.56
C PHE A 195 0.09 7.02 -3.73
N GLY A 196 0.31 8.33 -3.80
CA GLY A 196 -0.12 9.20 -4.89
C GLY A 196 0.35 8.74 -6.28
N VAL A 197 1.52 8.09 -6.38
CA VAL A 197 2.00 7.51 -7.64
C VAL A 197 1.04 6.42 -8.14
N VAL A 198 0.65 5.50 -7.25
CA VAL A 198 -0.27 4.40 -7.61
C VAL A 198 -1.67 4.93 -7.91
N VAL A 199 -2.14 5.93 -7.14
CA VAL A 199 -3.41 6.62 -7.40
C VAL A 199 -3.39 7.29 -8.77
N THR A 200 -2.29 7.94 -9.14
CA THR A 200 -2.11 8.54 -10.48
C THR A 200 -2.19 7.49 -11.59
N GLN A 201 -1.52 6.35 -11.43
CA GLN A 201 -1.58 5.24 -12.38
C GLN A 201 -3.00 4.68 -12.51
N LYS A 202 -3.72 4.51 -11.37
CA LYS A 202 -5.13 4.09 -11.36
C LYS A 202 -6.00 5.04 -12.17
N LEU A 203 -5.88 6.34 -11.94
CA LEU A 203 -6.66 7.36 -12.65
C LEU A 203 -6.30 7.43 -14.13
N ALA A 204 -5.02 7.29 -14.46
CA ALA A 204 -4.56 7.22 -15.85
C ALA A 204 -5.20 6.03 -16.59
N ALA A 205 -5.28 4.86 -15.96
CA ALA A 205 -5.97 3.70 -16.52
C ALA A 205 -7.47 3.93 -16.71
N GLN A 206 -8.13 4.53 -15.73
CA GLN A 206 -9.56 4.84 -15.80
C GLN A 206 -9.91 5.90 -16.86
N ALA A 207 -8.96 6.76 -17.22
CA ALA A 207 -9.15 7.78 -18.25
C ALA A 207 -9.11 7.22 -19.69
N VAL A 208 -8.78 5.93 -19.88
CA VAL A 208 -8.77 5.28 -21.21
C VAL A 208 -10.19 4.97 -21.66
N PRO A 209 -10.71 5.59 -22.75
CA PRO A 209 -12.12 5.49 -23.14
C PRO A 209 -12.59 4.08 -23.49
N VAL A 210 -11.68 3.19 -23.85
CA VAL A 210 -11.95 1.81 -24.29
C VAL A 210 -12.38 0.89 -23.14
N ILE A 211 -12.12 1.31 -21.89
CA ILE A 211 -12.26 0.42 -20.72
C ILE A 211 -13.73 0.34 -20.22
N GLY A 212 -14.56 1.34 -20.48
CA GLY A 212 -15.97 1.33 -20.07
C GLY A 212 -16.23 1.03 -18.60
N ALA A 213 -17.46 0.77 -18.20
CA ALA A 213 -17.85 0.46 -16.82
C ALA A 213 -17.22 -0.83 -16.27
N PHE A 214 -17.04 -1.85 -17.11
CA PHE A 214 -16.38 -3.11 -16.72
C PHE A 214 -14.87 -2.90 -16.44
N GLY A 215 -14.23 -2.01 -17.20
CA GLY A 215 -12.82 -1.69 -16.99
C GLY A 215 -12.57 -0.91 -15.70
N GLY A 216 -13.48 -0.02 -15.30
CA GLY A 216 -13.40 0.68 -14.01
C GLY A 216 -13.42 -0.27 -12.82
N ALA A 217 -14.27 -1.30 -12.86
CA ALA A 217 -14.31 -2.34 -11.84
C ALA A 217 -13.03 -3.19 -11.83
N ALA A 218 -12.49 -3.56 -13.00
CA ALA A 218 -11.25 -4.33 -13.13
C ALA A 218 -10.04 -3.54 -12.60
N VAL A 219 -9.94 -2.25 -12.94
CA VAL A 219 -8.89 -1.36 -12.44
C VAL A 219 -8.96 -1.23 -10.92
N ASN A 220 -10.17 -1.08 -10.37
CA ASN A 220 -10.35 -0.98 -8.92
C ASN A 220 -10.04 -2.29 -8.19
N TYR A 221 -10.42 -3.43 -8.78
CA TYR A 221 -10.04 -4.75 -8.28
C TYR A 221 -8.51 -4.91 -8.26
N ALA A 222 -7.83 -4.61 -9.37
CA ALA A 222 -6.37 -4.70 -9.48
C ALA A 222 -5.67 -3.79 -8.45
N PHE A 223 -6.22 -2.59 -8.21
CA PHE A 223 -5.71 -1.64 -7.22
C PHE A 223 -5.75 -2.21 -5.80
N ILE A 224 -6.84 -2.85 -5.41
CA ILE A 224 -6.98 -3.46 -4.09
C ILE A 224 -6.12 -4.71 -3.97
N ASP A 225 -6.13 -5.55 -5.00
CA ASP A 225 -5.35 -6.78 -5.04
C ASP A 225 -3.86 -6.49 -4.91
N HIS A 226 -3.36 -5.46 -5.59
CA HIS A 226 -1.99 -4.99 -5.47
C HIS A 226 -1.60 -4.70 -4.01
N PHE A 227 -2.40 -3.91 -3.28
CA PHE A 227 -2.10 -3.58 -1.89
C PHE A 227 -2.28 -4.78 -0.94
N GLN A 228 -3.16 -5.71 -1.24
CA GLN A 228 -3.29 -6.96 -0.48
C GLN A 228 -2.06 -7.87 -0.65
N GLU A 229 -1.49 -7.96 -1.86
CA GLU A 229 -0.26 -8.71 -2.11
C GLU A 229 0.92 -8.09 -1.38
N ILE A 230 1.09 -6.76 -1.47
CA ILE A 230 2.12 -6.04 -0.72
C ILE A 230 1.96 -6.25 0.79
N ALA A 231 0.72 -6.21 1.30
CA ALA A 231 0.44 -6.46 2.72
C ALA A 231 0.85 -7.88 3.14
N ARG A 232 0.45 -8.91 2.37
CA ARG A 232 0.85 -10.29 2.68
C ARG A 232 2.37 -10.42 2.72
N ALA A 233 3.06 -9.90 1.71
CA ALA A 233 4.52 -9.96 1.65
C ALA A 233 5.18 -9.21 2.82
N HIS A 234 4.71 -7.98 3.13
CA HIS A 234 5.20 -7.17 4.24
C HIS A 234 5.04 -7.87 5.59
N PHE A 235 3.84 -8.38 5.88
CA PHE A 235 3.55 -9.02 7.17
C PHE A 235 4.15 -10.43 7.27
N THR A 236 4.35 -11.15 6.15
CA THR A 236 5.18 -12.36 6.13
C THR A 236 6.62 -12.05 6.57
N VAL A 237 7.25 -11.01 6.03
CA VAL A 237 8.60 -10.59 6.48
C VAL A 237 8.59 -10.28 7.98
N ARG A 238 7.61 -9.52 8.48
CA ARG A 238 7.50 -9.17 9.90
C ARG A 238 7.28 -10.42 10.79
N ARG A 239 6.45 -11.38 10.35
CA ARG A 239 6.28 -12.68 11.04
C ARG A 239 7.59 -13.43 11.14
N LEU A 240 8.35 -13.50 10.05
CA LEU A 240 9.65 -14.16 10.03
C LEU A 240 10.67 -13.43 10.92
N GLU A 241 10.66 -12.10 10.94
CA GLU A 241 11.50 -11.30 11.85
C GLU A 241 11.22 -11.58 13.34
N ARG A 242 9.94 -11.76 13.70
CA ARG A 242 9.56 -12.16 15.07
C ARG A 242 10.05 -13.57 15.41
N ARG A 243 10.05 -14.47 14.41
CA ARG A 243 10.41 -15.90 14.62
C ARG A 243 11.92 -16.12 14.62
N TYR A 244 12.68 -15.46 13.75
CA TYR A 244 14.10 -15.74 13.50
C TYR A 244 15.05 -14.59 13.85
N GLY A 245 14.51 -13.41 14.15
CA GLY A 245 15.29 -12.18 14.37
C GLY A 245 15.48 -11.36 13.09
N LYS A 246 15.53 -10.03 13.26
CA LYS A 246 15.58 -9.05 12.14
C LYS A 246 16.82 -9.25 11.26
N ASP A 247 17.99 -9.48 11.86
CA ASP A 247 19.26 -9.59 11.12
C ASP A 247 19.30 -10.85 10.25
N VAL A 248 18.82 -11.98 10.78
CA VAL A 248 18.75 -13.26 10.05
C VAL A 248 17.84 -13.14 8.83
N VAL A 249 16.67 -12.54 9.02
CA VAL A 249 15.70 -12.35 7.92
C VAL A 249 16.25 -11.35 6.91
N ARG A 250 16.89 -10.27 7.35
CA ARG A 250 17.50 -9.28 6.46
C ARG A 250 18.58 -9.91 5.57
N MET A 251 19.50 -10.67 6.14
CA MET A 251 20.55 -11.37 5.37
C MET A 251 19.95 -12.35 4.36
N ALA A 252 18.94 -13.13 4.78
CA ALA A 252 18.26 -14.06 3.88
C ALA A 252 17.51 -13.35 2.75
N TYR A 253 16.85 -12.24 3.04
CA TYR A 253 16.16 -11.40 2.08
C TYR A 253 17.12 -10.83 1.04
N ASP A 254 18.21 -10.21 1.48
CA ASP A 254 19.23 -9.61 0.60
C ASP A 254 19.86 -10.67 -0.32
N LYS A 255 20.15 -11.87 0.21
CA LYS A 255 20.63 -13.01 -0.58
C LYS A 255 19.61 -13.45 -1.64
N LEU A 256 18.34 -13.56 -1.28
CA LEU A 256 17.27 -13.93 -2.22
C LEU A 256 17.05 -12.84 -3.28
N SER A 257 17.11 -11.56 -2.89
CA SER A 257 17.02 -10.44 -3.83
C SER A 257 18.14 -10.46 -4.88
N LEU A 258 19.37 -10.79 -4.47
CA LEU A 258 20.50 -10.99 -5.39
C LEU A 258 20.27 -12.17 -6.34
N VAL A 259 19.86 -13.33 -5.82
CA VAL A 259 19.63 -14.55 -6.61
C VAL A 259 18.49 -14.35 -7.63
N LEU A 260 17.47 -13.57 -7.26
CA LEU A 260 16.35 -13.24 -8.12
C LEU A 260 16.62 -12.09 -9.11
N GLY A 261 17.81 -11.46 -9.04
CA GLY A 261 18.22 -10.39 -9.95
C GLY A 261 17.65 -9.01 -9.64
N TYR A 262 17.07 -8.81 -8.45
CA TYR A 262 16.50 -7.51 -8.04
C TYR A 262 17.55 -6.57 -7.43
N ALA A 263 18.57 -7.08 -6.77
CA ALA A 263 19.67 -6.28 -6.24
C ALA A 263 20.93 -6.47 -7.09
N ARG A 264 21.73 -5.39 -7.24
CA ARG A 264 23.08 -5.50 -7.83
C ARG A 264 24.06 -5.84 -6.73
N PRO A 265 25.07 -6.72 -6.98
CA PRO A 265 26.12 -6.94 -6.02
C PRO A 265 26.82 -5.59 -5.73
N ILE A 266 27.01 -5.31 -4.45
CA ILE A 266 27.83 -4.17 -4.02
C ILE A 266 29.28 -4.57 -4.36
N ILE A 267 29.83 -3.96 -5.41
CA ILE A 267 31.24 -4.11 -5.81
C ILE A 267 32.09 -3.26 -4.87
#